data_f5755f81421b9bf8795ced8ef240f5d8
#
_entry.id   f5755f81421b9bf8795ced8ef240f5d8
#
_cell.length_a   1.000
_cell.length_b   1.000
_cell.length_c   1.000
_cell.angle_alpha   90.00
_cell.angle_beta   90.00
_cell.angle_gamma   90.00
#
_symmetry.space_group_name_H-M   'P 1'
#
loop_
_entity.id
_entity.type
_entity.pdbx_description
1 polymer ?
#
loop_
_entity_poly.entity_id
_entity_poly.type
_entity_poly.pdbx_seq_one_letter_code
_entity_poly.pdbx_strand_id
1 'polypeptide(L)'
;MSRVVVIGGGVIGCAVAERLSLDGHQVTLFERDQLASHASGAAAGELSPQSTASRAEEPALQSLALFPELIARLEKDTGINIEYRVQQGLQPALSEEEASALRATGEHWLDAQECRKAEPSLSSEVMGAVLLEHAHLTPPRFVRALAMAAALRGASINEGTPVTGFDIKGGEVRRVISPAGSHEADWAVIAAGPWSREVASTAGVEVDVRPQRGQLAALDPGVVALRRSIFWSTGYLVPKADGSIIAGGTEEDSGFDDRPTVAGIATLLNLACRLVPSLGAATLTRTWAGLRPVTSNGKPIVDTVGAQNLIVATGHHRKGILLAPLAAMQVASIIGR
;
A
#
# COMPACT_ATOMS: atom_id res chain seq x y z
N MET A 1 -2.14 29.45 4.01
CA MET A 1 -0.85 28.88 3.56
C MET A 1 0.00 28.59 4.81
N SER A 2 0.35 27.35 5.06
CA SER A 2 1.09 26.90 6.26
C SER A 2 2.35 26.16 5.82
N ARG A 3 3.37 26.15 6.68
CA ARG A 3 4.58 25.33 6.53
C ARG A 3 4.26 23.96 7.12
N VAL A 4 4.26 22.92 6.30
CA VAL A 4 3.95 21.56 6.72
C VAL A 4 5.17 20.68 6.54
N VAL A 5 5.59 20.02 7.62
CA VAL A 5 6.64 19.00 7.57
C VAL A 5 6.01 17.61 7.57
N VAL A 6 6.28 16.82 6.53
CA VAL A 6 5.83 15.44 6.39
C VAL A 6 6.98 14.49 6.65
N ILE A 7 6.79 13.49 7.51
CA ILE A 7 7.81 12.55 7.96
C ILE A 7 7.46 11.15 7.44
N GLY A 8 8.26 10.67 6.48
CA GLY A 8 8.11 9.39 5.80
C GLY A 8 7.81 9.53 4.31
N GLY A 9 8.64 8.92 3.46
CA GLY A 9 8.57 8.92 1.99
C GLY A 9 7.86 7.68 1.41
N GLY A 10 6.99 7.05 2.20
CA GLY A 10 6.06 6.03 1.72
C GLY A 10 4.87 6.65 0.96
N VAL A 11 3.97 5.79 0.49
CA VAL A 11 2.80 6.24 -0.30
C VAL A 11 1.92 7.24 0.45
N ILE A 12 1.74 7.08 1.77
CA ILE A 12 0.91 7.98 2.57
C ILE A 12 1.57 9.36 2.65
N GLY A 13 2.85 9.44 3.03
CA GLY A 13 3.55 10.72 3.14
C GLY A 13 3.66 11.44 1.80
N CYS A 14 3.95 10.72 0.71
CA CYS A 14 4.01 11.32 -0.63
C CYS A 14 2.63 11.79 -1.12
N ALA A 15 1.54 11.07 -0.82
CA ALA A 15 0.18 11.50 -1.16
C ALA A 15 -0.23 12.74 -0.35
N VAL A 16 0.13 12.79 0.94
CA VAL A 16 -0.08 13.98 1.79
C VAL A 16 0.72 15.18 1.25
N ALA A 17 2.00 14.97 0.92
CA ALA A 17 2.84 16.04 0.38
C ALA A 17 2.29 16.58 -0.96
N GLU A 18 1.85 15.69 -1.84
CA GLU A 18 1.24 16.06 -3.13
C GLU A 18 -0.04 16.87 -2.93
N ARG A 19 -0.93 16.37 -2.09
CA ARG A 19 -2.21 17.04 -1.82
C ARG A 19 -2.03 18.41 -1.19
N LEU A 20 -1.20 18.54 -0.17
CA LEU A 20 -0.97 19.81 0.51
C LEU A 20 -0.25 20.83 -0.38
N SER A 21 0.67 20.38 -1.24
CA SER A 21 1.31 21.25 -2.24
C SER A 21 0.29 21.73 -3.29
N LEU A 22 -0.65 20.87 -3.68
CA LEU A 22 -1.76 21.24 -4.57
C LEU A 22 -2.68 22.26 -3.92
N ASP A 23 -2.92 22.17 -2.60
CA ASP A 23 -3.70 23.12 -1.82
C ASP A 23 -2.95 24.43 -1.49
N GLY A 24 -1.68 24.57 -1.95
CA GLY A 24 -0.88 25.79 -1.82
C GLY A 24 -0.11 25.93 -0.49
N HIS A 25 0.06 24.84 0.27
CA HIS A 25 0.91 24.83 1.46
C HIS A 25 2.40 24.71 1.08
N GLN A 26 3.29 25.22 1.93
CA GLN A 26 4.73 25.03 1.82
C GLN A 26 5.10 23.70 2.49
N VAL A 27 5.42 22.69 1.68
CA VAL A 27 5.65 21.32 2.17
C VAL A 27 7.15 20.98 2.16
N THR A 28 7.62 20.37 3.26
CA THR A 28 8.92 19.72 3.34
C THR A 28 8.70 18.26 3.75
N LEU A 29 9.14 17.32 2.93
CA LEU A 29 9.07 15.89 3.24
C LEU A 29 10.48 15.39 3.60
N PHE A 30 10.58 14.65 4.69
CA PHE A 30 11.77 13.93 5.13
C PHE A 30 11.55 12.42 5.05
N GLU A 31 12.47 11.73 4.39
CA GLU A 31 12.54 10.26 4.35
C GLU A 31 13.93 9.85 4.84
N ARG A 32 13.98 8.88 5.76
CA ARG A 32 15.26 8.42 6.34
C ARG A 32 16.15 7.65 5.34
N ASP A 33 15.53 6.94 4.40
CA ASP A 33 16.20 6.15 3.37
C ASP A 33 15.91 6.74 1.98
N GLN A 34 15.30 5.97 1.07
CA GLN A 34 14.82 6.42 -0.23
C GLN A 34 13.30 6.35 -0.29
N LEU A 35 12.69 7.11 -1.19
CA LEU A 35 11.25 7.03 -1.44
C LEU A 35 10.84 5.59 -1.78
N ALA A 36 9.76 5.13 -1.18
CA ALA A 36 9.21 3.78 -1.37
C ALA A 36 10.13 2.62 -0.96
N SER A 37 11.20 2.81 -0.19
CA SER A 37 12.14 1.73 0.17
C SER A 37 11.54 0.61 1.00
N HIS A 38 10.43 0.86 1.70
CA HIS A 38 9.83 -0.08 2.65
C HIS A 38 8.47 -0.63 2.17
N ALA A 39 7.46 -0.66 3.04
CA ALA A 39 6.15 -1.27 2.77
C ALA A 39 5.54 -0.88 1.41
N SER A 40 5.66 0.39 1.02
CA SER A 40 5.09 0.88 -0.23
C SER A 40 5.79 0.33 -1.46
N GLY A 41 7.11 0.23 -1.46
CA GLY A 41 7.86 -0.35 -2.58
C GLY A 41 7.85 -1.87 -2.60
N ALA A 42 7.62 -2.51 -1.44
CA ALA A 42 7.47 -3.95 -1.34
C ALA A 42 6.07 -4.43 -1.80
N ALA A 43 5.07 -3.57 -1.85
CA ALA A 43 3.70 -3.94 -2.18
C ALA A 43 3.54 -4.37 -3.65
N ALA A 44 2.64 -5.32 -3.91
CA ALA A 44 2.31 -5.74 -5.27
C ALA A 44 1.49 -4.69 -6.06
N GLY A 45 0.85 -3.75 -5.36
CA GLY A 45 0.10 -2.65 -5.97
C GLY A 45 -1.37 -2.94 -6.23
N GLU A 46 -1.93 -3.91 -5.55
CA GLU A 46 -3.34 -4.24 -5.63
C GLU A 46 -4.21 -3.16 -4.98
N LEU A 47 -5.28 -2.77 -5.68
CA LEU A 47 -6.27 -1.79 -5.28
C LEU A 47 -7.63 -2.47 -5.18
N SER A 48 -7.73 -3.49 -4.34
CA SER A 48 -8.98 -4.19 -4.08
C SER A 48 -9.71 -3.56 -2.88
N PRO A 49 -10.93 -3.03 -3.06
CA PRO A 49 -11.72 -2.49 -1.96
C PRO A 49 -12.24 -3.59 -1.03
N GLN A 50 -12.35 -4.82 -1.53
CA GLN A 50 -12.77 -5.98 -0.77
C GLN A 50 -11.59 -6.57 -0.02
N SER A 51 -11.81 -7.09 1.19
CA SER A 51 -10.93 -8.09 1.77
C SER A 51 -11.49 -9.46 1.42
N THR A 52 -10.61 -10.46 1.28
CA THR A 52 -11.03 -11.84 1.00
C THR A 52 -12.19 -12.25 1.91
N ALA A 53 -13.36 -12.59 1.32
CA ALA A 53 -14.60 -13.00 2.01
C ALA A 53 -15.43 -11.90 2.70
N SER A 54 -15.18 -10.62 2.50
CA SER A 54 -16.03 -9.55 3.04
C SER A 54 -16.48 -8.56 1.96
N ARG A 55 -17.60 -7.88 2.22
CA ARG A 55 -18.03 -6.75 1.38
C ARG A 55 -16.97 -5.65 1.37
N ALA A 56 -16.90 -4.93 0.26
CA ALA A 56 -16.07 -3.75 0.15
C ALA A 56 -16.41 -2.74 1.26
N GLU A 57 -15.36 -2.23 1.91
CA GLU A 57 -15.51 -1.21 2.94
C GLU A 57 -15.69 0.16 2.29
N GLU A 58 -16.62 0.97 2.81
CA GLU A 58 -16.93 2.28 2.28
C GLU A 58 -15.71 3.19 2.08
N PRO A 59 -14.76 3.33 3.02
CA PRO A 59 -13.56 4.13 2.81
C PRO A 59 -12.68 3.62 1.67
N ALA A 60 -12.64 2.30 1.44
CA ALA A 60 -11.86 1.71 0.35
C ALA A 60 -12.50 1.99 -1.02
N LEU A 61 -13.84 1.93 -1.12
CA LEU A 61 -14.58 2.31 -2.32
C LEU A 61 -14.42 3.79 -2.65
N GLN A 62 -14.58 4.66 -1.65
CA GLN A 62 -14.38 6.11 -1.80
C GLN A 62 -12.96 6.42 -2.31
N SER A 63 -11.96 5.77 -1.72
CA SER A 63 -10.58 5.98 -2.15
C SER A 63 -10.30 5.45 -3.56
N LEU A 64 -10.84 4.27 -3.91
CA LEU A 64 -10.69 3.71 -5.26
C LEU A 64 -11.28 4.63 -6.33
N ALA A 65 -12.41 5.28 -6.05
CA ALA A 65 -13.06 6.22 -6.96
C ALA A 65 -12.20 7.46 -7.28
N LEU A 66 -11.23 7.80 -6.44
CA LEU A 66 -10.31 8.93 -6.67
C LEU A 66 -9.17 8.60 -7.65
N PHE A 67 -8.86 7.32 -7.86
CA PHE A 67 -7.67 6.92 -8.63
C PHE A 67 -7.70 7.37 -10.10
N PRO A 68 -8.79 7.21 -10.88
CA PRO A 68 -8.74 7.56 -12.30
C PRO A 68 -8.30 9.01 -12.56
N GLU A 69 -8.86 9.96 -11.82
CA GLU A 69 -8.51 11.37 -11.95
C GLU A 69 -7.09 11.66 -11.43
N LEU A 70 -6.75 11.11 -10.25
CA LEU A 70 -5.44 11.26 -9.65
C LEU A 70 -4.34 10.73 -10.58
N ILE A 71 -4.50 9.52 -11.12
CA ILE A 71 -3.52 8.92 -12.02
C ILE A 71 -3.36 9.74 -13.28
N ALA A 72 -4.46 10.12 -13.96
CA ALA A 72 -4.41 10.93 -15.18
C ALA A 72 -3.66 12.26 -14.94
N ARG A 73 -3.90 12.91 -13.80
CA ARG A 73 -3.21 14.14 -13.42
C ARG A 73 -1.73 13.92 -13.15
N LEU A 74 -1.38 12.88 -12.37
CA LEU A 74 0.01 12.57 -12.04
C LEU A 74 0.82 12.22 -13.29
N GLU A 75 0.31 11.36 -14.17
CA GLU A 75 0.98 10.99 -15.41
C GLU A 75 1.18 12.19 -16.35
N LYS A 76 0.17 13.07 -16.44
CA LYS A 76 0.27 14.32 -17.21
C LYS A 76 1.34 15.26 -16.64
N ASP A 77 1.35 15.46 -15.32
CA ASP A 77 2.23 16.45 -14.68
C ASP A 77 3.69 15.98 -14.62
N THR A 78 3.90 14.66 -14.44
CA THR A 78 5.23 14.11 -14.20
C THR A 78 5.85 13.35 -15.37
N GLY A 79 5.04 12.91 -16.33
CA GLY A 79 5.48 12.04 -17.43
C GLY A 79 5.75 10.59 -16.98
N ILE A 80 5.49 10.23 -15.71
CA ILE A 80 5.73 8.89 -15.18
C ILE A 80 4.52 8.00 -15.49
N ASN A 81 4.69 6.95 -16.30
CA ASN A 81 3.67 5.92 -16.50
C ASN A 81 3.57 5.07 -15.22
N ILE A 82 2.44 5.16 -14.52
CA ILE A 82 2.19 4.48 -13.23
C ILE A 82 1.77 3.02 -13.45
N GLU A 83 1.46 2.65 -14.69
CA GLU A 83 0.98 1.30 -15.06
C GLU A 83 -0.35 0.94 -14.36
N TYR A 84 -1.19 1.95 -14.18
CA TYR A 84 -2.52 1.76 -13.60
C TYR A 84 -3.44 1.03 -14.57
N ARG A 85 -4.08 -0.03 -14.07
CA ARG A 85 -5.03 -0.85 -14.85
C ARG A 85 -6.24 -1.19 -14.01
N VAL A 86 -7.43 -0.93 -14.54
CA VAL A 86 -8.69 -1.43 -14.01
C VAL A 86 -8.97 -2.78 -14.66
N GLN A 87 -9.23 -3.80 -13.87
CA GLN A 87 -9.54 -5.14 -14.35
C GLN A 87 -10.38 -5.90 -13.32
N GLN A 88 -10.87 -7.06 -13.70
CA GLN A 88 -11.52 -7.99 -12.78
C GLN A 88 -10.51 -9.03 -12.32
N GLY A 89 -10.48 -9.30 -11.02
CA GLY A 89 -9.75 -10.41 -10.41
C GLY A 89 -10.66 -11.62 -10.17
N LEU A 90 -10.04 -12.72 -9.81
CA LEU A 90 -10.72 -13.96 -9.46
C LEU A 90 -10.37 -14.35 -8.03
N GLN A 91 -11.37 -14.72 -7.25
CA GLN A 91 -11.18 -15.41 -5.97
C GLN A 91 -11.71 -16.84 -6.11
N PRO A 92 -10.83 -17.82 -6.42
CA PRO A 92 -11.22 -19.20 -6.65
C PRO A 92 -11.54 -19.93 -5.34
N ALA A 93 -12.42 -20.93 -5.43
CA ALA A 93 -12.69 -21.91 -4.40
C ALA A 93 -12.08 -23.26 -4.80
N LEU A 94 -11.36 -23.89 -3.85
CA LEU A 94 -10.72 -25.20 -3.99
C LEU A 94 -11.44 -26.29 -3.17
N SER A 95 -12.50 -25.92 -2.44
CA SER A 95 -13.36 -26.83 -1.68
C SER A 95 -14.81 -26.36 -1.74
N GLU A 96 -15.77 -27.28 -1.44
CA GLU A 96 -17.18 -26.89 -1.38
C GLU A 96 -17.49 -25.93 -0.23
N GLU A 97 -16.73 -26.01 0.86
CA GLU A 97 -16.83 -25.06 1.96
C GLU A 97 -16.49 -23.63 1.49
N GLU A 98 -15.35 -23.48 0.80
CA GLU A 98 -14.92 -22.20 0.22
C GLU A 98 -15.94 -21.72 -0.84
N ALA A 99 -16.41 -22.60 -1.72
CA ALA A 99 -17.39 -22.27 -2.75
C ALA A 99 -18.72 -21.77 -2.13
N SER A 100 -19.19 -22.45 -1.09
CA SER A 100 -20.40 -22.05 -0.35
C SER A 100 -20.23 -20.68 0.32
N ALA A 101 -19.09 -20.46 0.97
CA ALA A 101 -18.77 -19.18 1.61
C ALA A 101 -18.72 -18.04 0.59
N LEU A 102 -18.07 -18.26 -0.55
CA LEU A 102 -17.95 -17.25 -1.61
C LEU A 102 -19.30 -16.94 -2.28
N ARG A 103 -20.13 -17.96 -2.56
CA ARG A 103 -21.51 -17.73 -3.08
C ARG A 103 -22.36 -16.91 -2.11
N ALA A 104 -22.17 -17.10 -0.79
CA ALA A 104 -22.92 -16.38 0.22
C ALA A 104 -22.57 -14.88 0.29
N THR A 105 -21.47 -14.43 -0.34
CA THR A 105 -21.12 -12.99 -0.42
C THR A 105 -22.10 -12.20 -1.29
N GLY A 106 -22.80 -12.88 -2.23
CA GLY A 106 -23.66 -12.26 -3.21
C GLY A 106 -22.93 -11.63 -4.40
N GLU A 107 -21.61 -11.79 -4.48
CA GLU A 107 -20.79 -11.35 -5.61
C GLU A 107 -21.03 -12.26 -6.83
N HIS A 108 -20.60 -11.82 -8.02
CA HIS A 108 -20.79 -12.58 -9.27
C HIS A 108 -19.96 -13.87 -9.24
N TRP A 109 -20.66 -15.00 -9.12
CA TRP A 109 -20.07 -16.33 -9.12
C TRP A 109 -19.89 -16.85 -10.54
N LEU A 110 -18.71 -17.36 -10.85
CA LEU A 110 -18.39 -18.14 -12.05
C LEU A 110 -18.29 -19.62 -11.67
N ASP A 111 -18.92 -20.49 -12.46
CA ASP A 111 -18.69 -21.92 -12.33
C ASP A 111 -17.30 -22.35 -12.84
N ALA A 112 -16.94 -23.64 -12.66
CA ALA A 112 -15.63 -24.14 -13.06
C ALA A 112 -15.37 -24.01 -14.58
N GLN A 113 -16.41 -24.06 -15.43
CA GLN A 113 -16.27 -23.91 -16.88
C GLN A 113 -16.04 -22.42 -17.24
N GLU A 114 -16.78 -21.54 -16.61
CA GLU A 114 -16.66 -20.10 -16.78
C GLU A 114 -15.29 -19.60 -16.28
N CYS A 115 -14.82 -20.12 -15.13
CA CYS A 115 -13.48 -19.85 -14.61
C CYS A 115 -12.37 -20.19 -15.61
N ARG A 116 -12.45 -21.39 -16.23
CA ARG A 116 -11.48 -21.81 -17.25
C ARG A 116 -11.54 -20.98 -18.54
N LYS A 117 -12.70 -20.42 -18.89
CA LYS A 117 -12.80 -19.45 -20.00
C LYS A 117 -12.19 -18.10 -19.63
N ALA A 118 -12.44 -17.64 -18.41
CA ALA A 118 -11.94 -16.36 -17.91
C ALA A 118 -10.40 -16.38 -17.70
N GLU A 119 -9.89 -17.48 -17.13
CA GLU A 119 -8.46 -17.70 -16.86
C GLU A 119 -8.08 -19.16 -17.16
N PRO A 120 -7.61 -19.43 -18.39
CA PRO A 120 -7.31 -20.81 -18.83
C PRO A 120 -6.17 -21.49 -18.05
N SER A 121 -5.34 -20.72 -17.36
CA SER A 121 -4.20 -21.24 -16.58
C SER A 121 -4.58 -21.80 -15.21
N LEU A 122 -5.87 -21.62 -14.79
CA LEU A 122 -6.33 -22.14 -13.51
C LEU A 122 -6.32 -23.67 -13.45
N SER A 123 -6.03 -24.17 -12.26
CA SER A 123 -6.11 -25.59 -11.93
C SER A 123 -7.49 -26.19 -12.17
N SER A 124 -7.54 -27.46 -12.56
CA SER A 124 -8.79 -28.23 -12.62
C SER A 124 -9.42 -28.47 -11.24
N GLU A 125 -8.69 -28.25 -10.14
CA GLU A 125 -9.22 -28.31 -8.77
C GLU A 125 -10.15 -27.13 -8.46
N VAL A 126 -10.12 -26.04 -9.24
CA VAL A 126 -10.97 -24.88 -9.03
C VAL A 126 -12.43 -25.23 -9.33
N MET A 127 -13.26 -25.20 -8.31
CA MET A 127 -14.70 -25.51 -8.36
C MET A 127 -15.54 -24.35 -8.90
N GLY A 128 -15.03 -23.13 -8.80
CA GLY A 128 -15.62 -21.88 -9.24
C GLY A 128 -14.85 -20.71 -8.63
N ALA A 129 -15.27 -19.49 -8.93
CA ALA A 129 -14.68 -18.27 -8.40
C ALA A 129 -15.70 -17.14 -8.30
N VAL A 130 -15.46 -16.19 -7.42
CA VAL A 130 -16.10 -14.86 -7.51
C VAL A 130 -15.25 -13.93 -8.36
N LEU A 131 -15.93 -13.12 -9.18
CA LEU A 131 -15.34 -11.97 -9.85
C LEU A 131 -15.25 -10.80 -8.88
N LEU A 132 -14.07 -10.22 -8.77
CA LEU A 132 -13.81 -9.04 -7.93
C LEU A 132 -13.44 -7.86 -8.83
N GLU A 133 -14.12 -6.75 -8.65
CA GLU A 133 -13.67 -5.50 -9.26
C GLU A 133 -12.45 -4.98 -8.52
N HIS A 134 -11.39 -4.75 -9.26
CA HIS A 134 -10.18 -4.18 -8.70
C HIS A 134 -9.37 -3.43 -9.75
N ALA A 135 -8.40 -2.68 -9.28
CA ALA A 135 -7.35 -2.14 -10.11
C ALA A 135 -5.97 -2.54 -9.55
N HIS A 136 -4.94 -2.37 -10.34
CA HIS A 136 -3.57 -2.46 -9.85
C HIS A 136 -2.69 -1.40 -10.51
N LEU A 137 -1.55 -1.14 -9.89
CA LEU A 137 -0.53 -0.21 -10.36
C LEU A 137 0.86 -0.68 -9.94
N THR A 138 1.90 0.04 -10.35
CA THR A 138 3.26 -0.21 -9.88
C THR A 138 3.64 0.77 -8.78
N PRO A 139 3.64 0.34 -7.49
CA PRO A 139 3.73 1.23 -6.33
C PRO A 139 4.97 2.15 -6.32
N PRO A 140 6.20 1.69 -6.66
CA PRO A 140 7.35 2.61 -6.72
C PRO A 140 7.18 3.74 -7.73
N ARG A 141 6.52 3.48 -8.86
CA ARG A 141 6.22 4.51 -9.87
C ARG A 141 5.17 5.50 -9.34
N PHE A 142 4.13 4.99 -8.68
CA PHE A 142 3.09 5.82 -8.07
C PHE A 142 3.64 6.75 -6.99
N VAL A 143 4.45 6.21 -6.06
CA VAL A 143 5.09 7.03 -5.01
C VAL A 143 6.00 8.10 -5.60
N ARG A 144 6.81 7.75 -6.61
CA ARG A 144 7.68 8.72 -7.31
C ARG A 144 6.87 9.79 -8.03
N ALA A 145 5.77 9.42 -8.67
CA ALA A 145 4.89 10.39 -9.34
C ALA A 145 4.27 11.37 -8.33
N LEU A 146 3.81 10.89 -7.17
CA LEU A 146 3.31 11.75 -6.08
C LEU A 146 4.37 12.72 -5.58
N ALA A 147 5.57 12.21 -5.26
CA ALA A 147 6.67 13.04 -4.77
C ALA A 147 7.13 14.06 -5.84
N MET A 148 7.24 13.66 -7.09
CA MET A 148 7.61 14.55 -8.19
C MET A 148 6.55 15.62 -8.43
N ALA A 149 5.26 15.26 -8.39
CA ALA A 149 4.17 16.24 -8.52
C ALA A 149 4.16 17.25 -7.38
N ALA A 150 4.47 16.82 -6.14
CA ALA A 150 4.67 17.73 -5.01
C ALA A 150 5.86 18.67 -5.24
N ALA A 151 7.00 18.14 -5.68
CA ALA A 151 8.22 18.92 -5.94
C ALA A 151 8.02 19.95 -7.07
N LEU A 152 7.31 19.60 -8.13
CA LEU A 152 6.95 20.53 -9.22
C LEU A 152 6.07 21.71 -8.73
N ARG A 153 5.39 21.54 -7.60
CA ARG A 153 4.62 22.61 -6.91
C ARG A 153 5.39 23.28 -5.77
N GLY A 154 6.70 23.04 -5.68
CA GLY A 154 7.58 23.70 -4.73
C GLY A 154 7.81 22.96 -3.41
N ALA A 155 7.35 21.73 -3.26
CA ALA A 155 7.69 20.93 -2.10
C ALA A 155 9.18 20.55 -2.10
N SER A 156 9.81 20.57 -0.91
CA SER A 156 11.17 20.07 -0.70
C SER A 156 11.11 18.59 -0.30
N ILE A 157 11.72 17.70 -1.09
CA ILE A 157 11.80 16.27 -0.84
C ILE A 157 13.23 15.92 -0.42
N ASN A 158 13.39 15.42 0.81
CA ASN A 158 14.70 15.16 1.41
C ASN A 158 14.82 13.67 1.76
N GLU A 159 15.45 12.92 0.88
CA GLU A 159 15.80 11.51 1.10
C GLU A 159 17.10 11.41 1.93
N GLY A 160 17.33 10.25 2.58
CA GLY A 160 18.49 10.03 3.44
C GLY A 160 18.52 10.91 4.69
N THR A 161 17.38 11.49 5.08
CA THR A 161 17.29 12.47 6.17
C THR A 161 16.28 12.03 7.23
N PRO A 162 16.70 11.27 8.25
CA PRO A 162 15.83 10.86 9.34
C PRO A 162 15.38 12.04 10.22
N VAL A 163 14.12 12.07 10.61
CA VAL A 163 13.67 12.96 11.69
C VAL A 163 14.02 12.32 13.02
N THR A 164 14.64 13.09 13.91
CA THR A 164 15.16 12.62 15.20
C THR A 164 14.42 13.20 16.40
N GLY A 165 13.54 14.20 16.21
CA GLY A 165 12.76 14.76 17.30
C GLY A 165 11.94 15.98 16.92
N PHE A 166 11.33 16.58 17.94
CA PHE A 166 10.46 17.76 17.84
C PHE A 166 10.80 18.78 18.92
N ASP A 167 10.76 20.09 18.58
CA ASP A 167 10.73 21.19 19.55
C ASP A 167 9.26 21.58 19.75
N ILE A 168 8.71 21.24 20.91
CA ILE A 168 7.31 21.49 21.29
C ILE A 168 7.26 22.56 22.35
N LYS A 169 6.48 23.63 22.09
CA LYS A 169 6.30 24.75 23.03
C LYS A 169 4.83 25.16 23.08
N GLY A 170 4.29 25.27 24.27
CA GLY A 170 2.89 25.66 24.46
C GLY A 170 1.88 24.67 23.88
N GLY A 171 2.20 23.36 23.83
CA GLY A 171 1.34 22.32 23.26
C GLY A 171 1.35 22.25 21.72
N GLU A 172 2.29 22.95 21.07
CA GLU A 172 2.42 22.96 19.61
C GLU A 172 3.85 22.60 19.19
N VAL A 173 3.98 21.83 18.10
CA VAL A 173 5.26 21.64 17.40
C VAL A 173 5.66 22.97 16.77
N ARG A 174 6.84 23.46 17.09
CA ARG A 174 7.45 24.65 16.49
C ARG A 174 8.49 24.28 15.45
N ARG A 175 9.18 23.17 15.67
CA ARG A 175 10.24 22.70 14.78
C ARG A 175 10.28 21.17 14.75
N VAL A 176 10.63 20.64 13.58
CA VAL A 176 11.02 19.24 13.40
C VAL A 176 12.54 19.20 13.30
N ILE A 177 13.18 18.24 13.98
CA ILE A 177 14.63 18.14 14.11
C ILE A 177 15.12 16.97 13.27
N SER A 178 16.16 17.22 12.47
CA SER A 178 16.89 16.24 11.68
C SER A 178 18.40 16.46 11.78
N PRO A 179 19.25 15.56 11.33
CA PRO A 179 20.69 15.79 11.23
C PRO A 179 21.06 16.99 10.32
N ALA A 180 20.19 17.35 9.39
CA ALA A 180 20.36 18.50 8.50
C ALA A 180 20.01 19.83 9.19
N GLY A 181 19.48 19.82 10.43
CA GLY A 181 19.12 20.99 11.20
C GLY A 181 17.72 20.97 11.79
N SER A 182 17.24 22.14 12.15
CA SER A 182 15.93 22.37 12.75
C SER A 182 15.03 23.10 11.75
N HIS A 183 13.85 22.54 11.47
CA HIS A 183 12.94 22.99 10.44
C HIS A 183 11.65 23.52 11.07
N GLU A 184 11.35 24.79 10.85
CA GLU A 184 10.12 25.41 11.36
C GLU A 184 8.88 24.75 10.74
N ALA A 185 7.88 24.47 11.55
CA ALA A 185 6.64 23.84 11.13
C ALA A 185 5.43 24.50 11.81
N ASP A 186 4.43 24.84 11.01
CA ASP A 186 3.11 25.18 11.50
C ASP A 186 2.28 23.92 11.72
N TRP A 187 2.59 22.85 10.97
CA TRP A 187 2.06 21.49 11.12
C TRP A 187 3.15 20.44 10.90
N ALA A 188 3.09 19.34 11.63
CA ALA A 188 3.91 18.15 11.38
C ALA A 188 3.01 16.94 11.17
N VAL A 189 3.34 16.11 10.16
CA VAL A 189 2.59 14.88 9.81
C VAL A 189 3.51 13.68 9.87
N ILE A 190 3.28 12.76 10.80
CA ILE A 190 4.00 11.50 10.92
C ILE A 190 3.31 10.45 10.02
N ALA A 191 3.96 10.11 8.89
CA ALA A 191 3.54 9.11 7.92
C ALA A 191 4.62 8.01 7.76
N ALA A 192 5.31 7.66 8.87
CA ALA A 192 6.49 6.81 8.90
C ALA A 192 6.15 5.29 8.92
N GLY A 193 4.93 4.91 8.48
CA GLY A 193 4.51 3.51 8.41
C GLY A 193 4.67 2.79 9.76
N PRO A 194 5.28 1.60 9.82
CA PRO A 194 5.44 0.86 11.07
C PRO A 194 6.38 1.53 12.08
N TRP A 195 7.19 2.51 11.66
CA TRP A 195 8.06 3.32 12.54
C TRP A 195 7.37 4.57 13.07
N SER A 196 6.07 4.75 12.82
CA SER A 196 5.34 5.93 13.33
C SER A 196 5.28 5.97 14.85
N ARG A 197 5.32 4.81 15.52
CA ARG A 197 5.40 4.72 16.98
C ARG A 197 6.71 5.32 17.51
N GLU A 198 7.83 4.91 16.93
CA GLU A 198 9.15 5.39 17.32
C GLU A 198 9.31 6.89 17.08
N VAL A 199 8.84 7.37 15.92
CA VAL A 199 8.88 8.80 15.59
C VAL A 199 7.99 9.60 16.56
N ALA A 200 6.76 9.15 16.81
CA ALA A 200 5.84 9.82 17.74
C ALA A 200 6.37 9.84 19.19
N SER A 201 7.08 8.79 19.61
CA SER A 201 7.67 8.72 20.96
C SER A 201 8.67 9.83 21.21
N THR A 202 9.34 10.36 20.18
CA THR A 202 10.24 11.52 20.33
C THR A 202 9.49 12.84 20.61
N ALA A 203 8.18 12.86 20.39
CA ALA A 203 7.26 13.92 20.79
C ALA A 203 6.55 13.63 22.13
N GLY A 204 6.89 12.52 22.82
CA GLY A 204 6.21 12.08 24.05
C GLY A 204 4.84 11.46 23.82
N VAL A 205 4.55 10.98 22.61
CA VAL A 205 3.24 10.42 22.21
C VAL A 205 3.35 8.93 21.92
N GLU A 206 2.42 8.15 22.45
CA GLU A 206 2.26 6.75 22.08
C GLU A 206 1.30 6.61 20.91
N VAL A 207 1.67 5.80 19.91
CA VAL A 207 0.85 5.44 18.74
C VAL A 207 0.73 3.93 18.67
N ASP A 208 -0.48 3.43 18.57
CA ASP A 208 -0.77 2.00 18.47
C ASP A 208 -0.53 1.54 17.02
N VAL A 209 0.74 1.30 16.70
CA VAL A 209 1.15 0.72 15.42
C VAL A 209 2.33 -0.21 15.63
N ARG A 210 2.33 -1.34 14.91
CA ARG A 210 3.39 -2.33 14.93
C ARG A 210 3.70 -2.83 13.52
N PRO A 211 4.91 -3.34 13.25
CA PRO A 211 5.22 -3.99 11.98
C PRO A 211 4.57 -5.36 11.89
N GLN A 212 4.10 -5.71 10.69
CA GLN A 212 3.71 -7.06 10.30
C GLN A 212 4.38 -7.41 8.98
N ARG A 213 5.22 -8.47 8.98
CA ARG A 213 5.92 -8.92 7.79
C ARG A 213 4.98 -9.56 6.79
N GLY A 214 5.19 -9.23 5.51
CA GLY A 214 4.59 -9.93 4.39
C GLY A 214 5.65 -10.25 3.35
N GLN A 215 5.80 -11.53 3.02
CA GLN A 215 6.78 -12.02 2.04
C GLN A 215 6.16 -12.12 0.66
N LEU A 216 6.98 -11.90 -0.37
CA LEU A 216 6.58 -11.93 -1.77
C LEU A 216 7.66 -12.61 -2.61
N ALA A 217 7.24 -13.12 -3.76
CA ALA A 217 8.12 -13.69 -4.77
C ALA A 217 7.74 -13.14 -6.15
N ALA A 218 8.74 -12.86 -6.98
CA ALA A 218 8.55 -12.55 -8.40
C ALA A 218 8.92 -13.78 -9.23
N LEU A 219 8.04 -14.10 -10.17
CA LEU A 219 8.18 -15.23 -11.07
C LEU A 219 8.27 -14.72 -12.51
N ASP A 220 9.21 -15.25 -13.28
CA ASP A 220 9.15 -15.21 -14.73
C ASP A 220 8.39 -16.46 -15.20
N PRO A 221 7.14 -16.29 -15.66
CA PRO A 221 6.28 -17.41 -15.99
C PRO A 221 6.61 -18.06 -17.36
N GLY A 222 7.58 -17.51 -18.11
CA GLY A 222 7.90 -17.98 -19.45
C GLY A 222 6.71 -17.83 -20.39
N VAL A 223 6.09 -18.94 -20.81
CA VAL A 223 4.92 -18.93 -21.72
C VAL A 223 3.58 -18.84 -21.02
N VAL A 224 3.55 -18.85 -19.69
CA VAL A 224 2.30 -18.75 -18.92
C VAL A 224 1.87 -17.30 -18.83
N ALA A 225 0.71 -16.97 -19.39
CA ALA A 225 0.12 -15.63 -19.28
C ALA A 225 -1.09 -15.68 -18.33
N LEU A 226 -0.96 -15.08 -17.15
CA LEU A 226 -2.14 -14.77 -16.35
C LEU A 226 -2.83 -13.54 -16.93
N ARG A 227 -4.14 -13.68 -17.16
CA ARG A 227 -4.98 -12.59 -17.67
C ARG A 227 -5.51 -11.70 -16.54
N ARG A 228 -5.61 -12.27 -15.33
CA ARG A 228 -6.27 -11.66 -14.17
C ARG A 228 -5.46 -11.87 -12.91
N SER A 229 -5.61 -10.97 -11.95
CA SER A 229 -5.14 -11.23 -10.59
C SER A 229 -5.98 -12.34 -9.96
N ILE A 230 -5.35 -13.23 -9.21
CA ILE A 230 -5.97 -14.33 -8.49
C ILE A 230 -5.77 -14.08 -7.00
N PHE A 231 -6.84 -14.13 -6.24
CA PHE A 231 -6.83 -13.88 -4.79
C PHE A 231 -7.20 -15.15 -4.03
N TRP A 232 -6.60 -15.37 -2.88
CA TRP A 232 -7.03 -16.39 -1.93
C TRP A 232 -6.96 -15.84 -0.50
N SER A 233 -7.37 -16.62 0.51
CA SER A 233 -7.57 -16.14 1.88
C SER A 233 -6.42 -15.27 2.44
N THR A 234 -5.19 -15.58 2.11
CA THR A 234 -4.00 -14.89 2.66
C THR A 234 -3.09 -14.30 1.59
N GLY A 235 -3.36 -14.50 0.29
CA GLY A 235 -2.42 -14.11 -0.76
C GLY A 235 -3.06 -13.82 -2.10
N TYR A 236 -2.18 -13.64 -3.09
CA TYR A 236 -2.55 -13.27 -4.46
C TYR A 236 -1.47 -13.64 -5.48
N LEU A 237 -1.89 -13.76 -6.73
CA LEU A 237 -1.03 -13.72 -7.92
C LEU A 237 -1.40 -12.50 -8.73
N VAL A 238 -0.43 -11.64 -9.04
CA VAL A 238 -0.63 -10.40 -9.77
C VAL A 238 0.23 -10.36 -11.02
N PRO A 239 -0.37 -10.43 -12.22
CA PRO A 239 0.37 -10.24 -13.46
C PRO A 239 0.81 -8.78 -13.61
N LYS A 240 2.07 -8.54 -13.94
CA LYS A 240 2.65 -7.20 -14.12
C LYS A 240 2.83 -6.87 -15.60
N ALA A 241 3.03 -5.58 -15.88
CA ALA A 241 3.17 -5.06 -17.25
C ALA A 241 4.41 -5.60 -17.97
N ASP A 242 5.46 -5.94 -17.23
CA ASP A 242 6.70 -6.54 -17.74
C ASP A 242 6.60 -8.05 -18.00
N GLY A 243 5.43 -8.65 -17.79
CA GLY A 243 5.16 -10.07 -17.94
C GLY A 243 5.45 -10.91 -16.69
N SER A 244 6.08 -10.34 -15.67
CA SER A 244 6.31 -11.06 -14.41
C SER A 244 4.99 -11.30 -13.64
N ILE A 245 4.99 -12.28 -12.76
CA ILE A 245 3.90 -12.55 -11.82
C ILE A 245 4.42 -12.37 -10.41
N ILE A 246 3.75 -11.54 -9.62
CA ILE A 246 4.04 -11.38 -8.20
C ILE A 246 3.14 -12.33 -7.40
N ALA A 247 3.75 -13.27 -6.69
CA ALA A 247 3.09 -14.09 -5.68
C ALA A 247 3.29 -13.46 -4.30
N GLY A 248 2.21 -13.21 -3.59
CA GLY A 248 2.20 -12.61 -2.25
C GLY A 248 0.93 -12.97 -1.51
N GLY A 249 0.77 -12.70 -0.26
CA GLY A 249 1.78 -12.32 0.69
C GLY A 249 1.48 -12.98 2.02
N THR A 250 2.52 -13.32 2.77
CA THR A 250 2.36 -13.85 4.11
C THR A 250 1.91 -12.78 5.11
N GLU A 251 1.52 -13.20 6.31
CA GLU A 251 1.24 -12.32 7.45
C GLU A 251 1.93 -12.91 8.68
N GLU A 252 2.96 -12.23 9.16
CA GLU A 252 3.84 -12.74 10.20
C GLU A 252 4.21 -11.66 11.21
N ASP A 253 4.14 -12.00 12.49
CA ASP A 253 4.64 -11.16 13.57
C ASP A 253 6.14 -11.45 13.78
N SER A 254 7.00 -10.69 13.10
CA SER A 254 8.46 -10.83 13.15
C SER A 254 9.18 -9.59 13.68
N GLY A 255 8.44 -8.64 14.28
CA GLY A 255 8.99 -7.34 14.62
C GLY A 255 9.49 -6.62 13.37
N PHE A 256 10.64 -5.97 13.47
CA PHE A 256 11.26 -5.27 12.35
C PHE A 256 12.17 -6.15 11.46
N ASP A 257 12.09 -7.49 11.58
CA ASP A 257 12.80 -8.40 10.65
C ASP A 257 12.02 -8.53 9.33
N ASP A 258 12.55 -7.91 8.28
CA ASP A 258 11.99 -7.89 6.92
C ASP A 258 12.65 -8.90 5.97
N ARG A 259 13.45 -9.85 6.49
CA ARG A 259 14.09 -10.86 5.66
C ARG A 259 13.08 -11.94 5.26
N PRO A 260 13.02 -12.35 3.97
CA PRO A 260 12.22 -13.50 3.56
C PRO A 260 12.79 -14.81 4.14
N THR A 261 11.88 -15.76 4.44
CA THR A 261 12.25 -17.07 4.97
C THR A 261 11.94 -18.17 3.97
N VAL A 262 12.69 -19.28 4.03
CA VAL A 262 12.44 -20.44 3.16
C VAL A 262 11.00 -20.95 3.34
N ALA A 263 10.53 -21.07 4.57
CA ALA A 263 9.18 -21.58 4.87
C ALA A 263 8.08 -20.67 4.30
N GLY A 264 8.19 -19.33 4.49
CA GLY A 264 7.21 -18.38 3.99
C GLY A 264 7.14 -18.38 2.46
N ILE A 265 8.29 -18.35 1.79
CA ILE A 265 8.35 -18.40 0.33
C ILE A 265 7.84 -19.75 -0.21
N ALA A 266 8.21 -20.89 0.40
CA ALA A 266 7.72 -22.19 -0.02
C ALA A 266 6.17 -22.28 0.11
N THR A 267 5.59 -21.76 1.18
CA THR A 267 4.14 -21.71 1.36
C THR A 267 3.45 -20.95 0.24
N LEU A 268 3.97 -19.76 -0.13
CA LEU A 268 3.42 -18.95 -1.23
C LEU A 268 3.52 -19.67 -2.57
N LEU A 269 4.68 -20.25 -2.88
CA LEU A 269 4.94 -20.92 -4.16
C LEU A 269 4.12 -22.20 -4.31
N ASN A 270 3.97 -22.98 -3.24
CA ASN A 270 3.14 -24.19 -3.25
C ASN A 270 1.68 -23.84 -3.58
N LEU A 271 1.12 -22.79 -2.97
CA LEU A 271 -0.23 -22.39 -3.24
C LEU A 271 -0.39 -21.76 -4.64
N ALA A 272 0.59 -20.98 -5.08
CA ALA A 272 0.63 -20.46 -6.45
C ALA A 272 0.58 -21.60 -7.49
N CYS A 273 1.39 -22.64 -7.31
CA CYS A 273 1.42 -23.81 -8.20
C CYS A 273 0.14 -24.67 -8.10
N ARG A 274 -0.50 -24.71 -6.93
CA ARG A 274 -1.81 -25.39 -6.78
C ARG A 274 -2.91 -24.68 -7.56
N LEU A 275 -2.92 -23.33 -7.51
CA LEU A 275 -3.91 -22.52 -8.25
C LEU A 275 -3.63 -22.47 -9.75
N VAL A 276 -2.36 -22.39 -10.13
CA VAL A 276 -1.86 -22.28 -11.50
C VAL A 276 -0.72 -23.27 -11.70
N PRO A 277 -1.01 -24.56 -12.02
CA PRO A 277 0.00 -25.62 -12.04
C PRO A 277 1.18 -25.36 -12.95
N SER A 278 0.97 -24.65 -14.05
CA SER A 278 2.04 -24.28 -15.00
C SER A 278 3.12 -23.36 -14.38
N LEU A 279 2.84 -22.67 -13.27
CA LEU A 279 3.85 -21.90 -12.53
C LEU A 279 4.92 -22.79 -11.87
N GLY A 280 4.69 -24.10 -11.76
CA GLY A 280 5.72 -25.03 -11.31
C GLY A 280 6.98 -25.05 -12.20
N ALA A 281 6.86 -24.62 -13.47
CA ALA A 281 7.98 -24.46 -14.40
C ALA A 281 8.51 -23.02 -14.51
N ALA A 282 7.92 -22.06 -13.77
CA ALA A 282 8.36 -20.67 -13.79
C ALA A 282 9.72 -20.50 -13.10
N THR A 283 10.46 -19.49 -13.53
CA THR A 283 11.72 -19.12 -12.87
C THR A 283 11.45 -18.18 -11.69
N LEU A 284 11.92 -18.56 -10.50
CA LEU A 284 11.93 -17.66 -9.34
C LEU A 284 13.03 -16.61 -9.53
N THR A 285 12.64 -15.35 -9.79
CA THR A 285 13.60 -14.29 -10.10
C THR A 285 14.00 -13.46 -8.89
N ARG A 286 13.09 -13.29 -7.92
CA ARG A 286 13.33 -12.49 -6.73
C ARG A 286 12.41 -12.90 -5.58
N THR A 287 12.93 -12.77 -4.34
CA THR A 287 12.13 -12.83 -3.11
C THR A 287 12.42 -11.61 -2.24
N TRP A 288 11.41 -11.08 -1.58
CA TRP A 288 11.54 -9.96 -0.64
C TRP A 288 10.42 -9.98 0.38
N ALA A 289 10.52 -9.12 1.37
CA ALA A 289 9.42 -8.88 2.29
C ALA A 289 9.25 -7.37 2.56
N GLY A 290 8.12 -7.00 3.11
CA GLY A 290 7.83 -5.66 3.56
C GLY A 290 7.11 -5.68 4.91
N LEU A 291 7.26 -4.60 5.67
CA LEU A 291 6.67 -4.45 7.00
C LEU A 291 5.42 -3.56 6.90
N ARG A 292 4.25 -4.18 7.00
CA ARG A 292 2.98 -3.45 7.01
C ARG A 292 2.77 -2.75 8.35
N PRO A 293 2.29 -1.50 8.39
CA PRO A 293 1.87 -0.85 9.63
C PRO A 293 0.50 -1.38 10.07
N VAL A 294 0.42 -2.05 11.20
CA VAL A 294 -0.81 -2.65 11.73
C VAL A 294 -1.16 -2.03 13.07
N THR A 295 -2.41 -1.65 13.26
CA THR A 295 -2.99 -1.22 14.53
C THR A 295 -3.71 -2.39 15.21
N SER A 296 -3.88 -2.33 16.52
CA SER A 296 -4.57 -3.39 17.29
C SER A 296 -6.04 -3.58 16.86
N ASN A 297 -6.70 -2.51 16.44
CA ASN A 297 -8.11 -2.53 16.00
C ASN A 297 -8.28 -2.72 14.49
N GLY A 298 -7.17 -2.88 13.72
CA GLY A 298 -7.18 -3.05 12.28
C GLY A 298 -7.58 -1.82 11.45
N LYS A 299 -7.77 -0.65 12.08
CA LYS A 299 -8.16 0.59 11.40
C LYS A 299 -6.97 1.55 11.30
N PRO A 300 -6.83 2.30 10.19
CA PRO A 300 -5.81 3.34 10.10
C PRO A 300 -6.07 4.47 11.12
N ILE A 301 -4.98 5.12 11.51
CA ILE A 301 -4.99 6.32 12.34
C ILE A 301 -4.68 7.50 11.43
N VAL A 302 -5.62 8.44 11.31
CA VAL A 302 -5.41 9.75 10.67
C VAL A 302 -6.04 10.80 11.57
N ASP A 303 -5.26 11.29 12.53
CA ASP A 303 -5.76 12.22 13.56
C ASP A 303 -4.62 13.03 14.18
N THR A 304 -4.97 14.09 14.91
CA THR A 304 -4.06 14.84 15.75
C THR A 304 -3.71 14.06 17.02
N VAL A 305 -2.45 14.12 17.44
CA VAL A 305 -1.95 13.39 18.61
C VAL A 305 -1.02 14.27 19.44
N GLY A 306 -1.17 14.28 20.76
CA GLY A 306 -0.31 15.01 21.70
C GLY A 306 -0.34 16.53 21.47
N ALA A 307 0.48 17.05 20.55
CA ALA A 307 0.45 18.46 20.19
C ALA A 307 -0.70 18.80 19.24
N GLN A 308 -1.23 20.04 19.32
CA GLN A 308 -2.43 20.49 18.58
C GLN A 308 -2.23 20.45 17.05
N ASN A 309 -1.00 20.55 16.58
CA ASN A 309 -0.59 20.59 15.19
C ASN A 309 0.33 19.40 14.78
N LEU A 310 0.28 18.31 15.52
CA LEU A 310 0.96 17.06 15.19
C LEU A 310 -0.07 16.01 14.74
N ILE A 311 0.02 15.59 13.49
CA ILE A 311 -0.87 14.59 12.90
C ILE A 311 -0.11 13.27 12.75
N VAL A 312 -0.78 12.15 13.00
CA VAL A 312 -0.31 10.82 12.63
C VAL A 312 -1.20 10.28 11.51
N ALA A 313 -0.57 9.74 10.45
CA ALA A 313 -1.23 9.09 9.32
C ALA A 313 -0.55 7.73 9.07
N THR A 314 -1.04 6.67 9.73
CA THR A 314 -0.42 5.33 9.71
C THR A 314 -1.45 4.21 9.92
N GLY A 315 -0.98 2.96 10.00
CA GLY A 315 -1.85 1.82 10.33
C GLY A 315 -2.71 1.31 9.17
N HIS A 316 -2.40 1.67 7.94
CA HIS A 316 -3.21 1.32 6.75
C HIS A 316 -3.09 -0.15 6.32
N HIS A 317 -2.25 -0.96 6.99
CA HIS A 317 -2.07 -2.40 6.79
C HIS A 317 -1.86 -2.77 5.31
N ARG A 318 -2.69 -3.68 4.76
CA ARG A 318 -2.63 -4.14 3.36
C ARG A 318 -3.18 -3.11 2.36
N LYS A 319 -3.98 -2.15 2.84
CA LYS A 319 -4.71 -1.19 2.01
C LYS A 319 -4.00 0.16 1.85
N GLY A 320 -2.71 0.26 2.26
CA GLY A 320 -1.99 1.55 2.26
C GLY A 320 -1.93 2.23 0.91
N ILE A 321 -1.68 1.49 -0.19
CA ILE A 321 -1.67 2.07 -1.54
C ILE A 321 -3.09 2.55 -1.90
N LEU A 322 -4.09 1.71 -1.70
CA LEU A 322 -5.50 2.03 -1.99
C LEU A 322 -5.99 3.24 -1.19
N LEU A 323 -5.67 3.33 0.10
CA LEU A 323 -6.20 4.37 0.99
C LEU A 323 -5.40 5.70 0.94
N ALA A 324 -4.27 5.74 0.22
CA ALA A 324 -3.41 6.92 0.22
C ALA A 324 -4.11 8.22 -0.24
N PRO A 325 -4.94 8.24 -1.31
CA PRO A 325 -5.65 9.45 -1.69
C PRO A 325 -6.62 9.94 -0.61
N LEU A 326 -7.37 9.03 0.00
CA LEU A 326 -8.33 9.39 1.05
C LEU A 326 -7.61 9.88 2.32
N ALA A 327 -6.52 9.22 2.73
CA ALA A 327 -5.72 9.64 3.87
C ALA A 327 -5.14 11.06 3.67
N ALA A 328 -4.67 11.37 2.46
CA ALA A 328 -4.18 12.70 2.12
C ALA A 328 -5.30 13.77 2.22
N MET A 329 -6.51 13.47 1.76
CA MET A 329 -7.66 14.36 1.91
C MET A 329 -8.05 14.56 3.37
N GLN A 330 -8.00 13.51 4.20
CA GLN A 330 -8.28 13.61 5.64
C GLN A 330 -7.26 14.51 6.35
N VAL A 331 -5.96 14.34 6.06
CA VAL A 331 -4.89 15.22 6.59
C VAL A 331 -5.13 16.67 6.16
N ALA A 332 -5.41 16.92 4.88
CA ALA A 332 -5.71 18.27 4.38
C ALA A 332 -6.93 18.88 5.06
N SER A 333 -7.97 18.08 5.32
CA SER A 333 -9.16 18.54 6.06
C SER A 333 -8.86 18.91 7.52
N ILE A 334 -7.91 18.24 8.19
CA ILE A 334 -7.49 18.59 9.55
C ILE A 334 -6.73 19.92 9.55
N ILE A 335 -5.83 20.11 8.59
CA ILE A 335 -5.00 21.34 8.47
C ILE A 335 -5.84 22.55 8.06
N GLY A 336 -6.93 22.35 7.32
CA GLY A 336 -7.83 23.41 6.84
C GLY A 336 -8.91 23.86 7.83
N ARG A 337 -8.97 23.23 9.01
CA ARG A 337 -9.89 23.62 10.10
C ARG A 337 -9.30 24.74 10.93
#